data_5d261f6e52d0a52f1270d49da49b0d65
#
_entry.id   5d261f6e52d0a52f1270d49da49b0d65
#
_cell.length_a   1.000
_cell.length_b   1.000
_cell.length_c   1.000
_cell.angle_alpha   90.00
_cell.angle_beta   90.00
_cell.angle_gamma   90.00
#
_symmetry.space_group_name_H-M   'P 1'
#
loop_
_entity.id
_entity.type
_entity.pdbx_description
1 polymer ?
#
loop_
_entity_poly.entity_id
_entity_poly.type
_entity_poly.pdbx_seq_one_letter_code
_entity_poly.pdbx_strand_id
1 'polypeptide(L)'
;TINQTMDDILSDIYRKKPDILCLSCYLWNILYVEQLITEISKVLPGMQIWLGGPEVSYNAVSVMKKYPQVTGVMCGEGEETFLELMEYWNQERENQDTIKGIVYRENGTCRQNPPRPVMDLSKVPFVYDHIEDFQNKIIYYESSRGCPFSCSYCLSSIDKCLRFRNLELVKKELQFFIDHEVPQVKFVDRTFNCKHSHSMAIWTYLKEHDRGKTNFHFEVAADLLNEEELELIASMRPGLIQLEIGIQSTNPETITEIRRKMNFEEVKRIVKRVQEKG
;
A
#
# COMPACT_ATOMS: atom_id res chain seq x y z
N THR A 1 -4.61 -13.21 10.99
CA THR A 1 -5.54 -12.91 9.87
C THR A 1 -6.80 -12.24 10.41
N ILE A 2 -7.62 -11.65 9.54
CA ILE A 2 -8.87 -10.95 9.90
C ILE A 2 -9.89 -11.85 10.66
N ASN A 3 -9.74 -13.17 10.55
CA ASN A 3 -10.64 -14.16 11.16
C ASN A 3 -10.05 -14.79 12.43
N GLN A 4 -8.88 -14.36 12.90
CA GLN A 4 -8.29 -14.87 14.13
C GLN A 4 -8.80 -14.08 15.34
N THR A 5 -9.09 -14.80 16.43
CA THR A 5 -9.42 -14.16 17.71
C THR A 5 -8.16 -13.59 18.38
N MET A 6 -8.34 -12.72 19.36
CA MET A 6 -7.23 -12.20 20.17
C MET A 6 -6.45 -13.34 20.84
N ASP A 7 -7.18 -14.31 21.38
CA ASP A 7 -6.58 -15.46 22.09
C ASP A 7 -5.77 -16.35 21.16
N ASP A 8 -6.22 -16.53 19.90
CA ASP A 8 -5.45 -17.28 18.90
C ASP A 8 -4.14 -16.58 18.58
N ILE A 9 -4.19 -15.26 18.39
CA ILE A 9 -3.00 -14.44 18.08
C ILE A 9 -2.03 -14.44 19.25
N LEU A 10 -2.52 -14.22 20.47
CA LEU A 10 -1.70 -14.25 21.69
C LEU A 10 -1.04 -15.62 21.89
N SER A 11 -1.80 -16.70 21.70
CA SER A 11 -1.30 -18.07 21.81
C SER A 11 -0.21 -18.37 20.78
N ASP A 12 -0.40 -17.91 19.53
CA ASP A 12 0.59 -18.12 18.47
C ASP A 12 1.88 -17.37 18.75
N ILE A 13 1.82 -16.10 19.14
CA ILE A 13 2.98 -15.29 19.52
C ILE A 13 3.69 -15.91 20.74
N TYR A 14 2.92 -16.31 21.75
CA TYR A 14 3.48 -16.91 22.96
C TYR A 14 4.21 -18.23 22.68
N ARG A 15 3.70 -19.05 21.76
CA ARG A 15 4.39 -20.31 21.37
C ARG A 15 5.67 -20.04 20.60
N LYS A 16 5.68 -19.02 19.72
CA LYS A 16 6.86 -18.66 18.90
C LYS A 16 7.94 -17.96 19.69
N LYS A 17 7.58 -17.26 20.78
CA LYS A 17 8.49 -16.49 21.64
C LYS A 17 9.46 -15.63 20.84
N PRO A 18 8.99 -14.74 19.96
CA PRO A 18 9.88 -13.88 19.18
C PRO A 18 10.62 -12.91 20.11
N ASP A 19 11.84 -12.54 19.75
CA ASP A 19 12.58 -11.47 20.43
C ASP A 19 11.98 -10.10 20.11
N ILE A 20 11.45 -9.96 18.90
CA ILE A 20 10.91 -8.72 18.36
C ILE A 20 9.57 -8.98 17.67
N LEU A 21 8.56 -8.20 18.03
CA LEU A 21 7.24 -8.22 17.40
C LEU A 21 7.00 -6.91 16.64
N CYS A 22 6.85 -6.99 15.33
CA CYS A 22 6.51 -5.85 14.47
C CYS A 22 5.03 -5.89 14.09
N LEU A 23 4.31 -4.79 14.31
CA LEU A 23 2.87 -4.66 14.06
C LEU A 23 2.58 -3.54 13.07
N SER A 24 1.86 -3.84 11.99
CA SER A 24 1.35 -2.85 11.06
C SER A 24 0.03 -2.28 11.56
N CYS A 25 -0.03 -0.95 11.71
CA CYS A 25 -1.14 -0.21 12.32
C CYS A 25 -1.94 0.56 11.27
N TYR A 26 -3.18 0.17 11.09
CA TYR A 26 -4.16 0.78 10.18
C TYR A 26 -5.44 1.11 10.93
N LEU A 27 -6.27 1.99 10.37
CA LEU A 27 -7.55 2.39 10.95
C LEU A 27 -8.45 1.20 11.35
N TRP A 28 -8.44 0.12 10.57
CA TRP A 28 -9.29 -1.05 10.82
C TRP A 28 -8.74 -2.03 11.86
N ASN A 29 -7.47 -1.91 12.27
CA ASN A 29 -6.88 -2.85 13.24
C ASN A 29 -6.27 -2.15 14.47
N ILE A 30 -6.22 -0.83 14.53
CA ILE A 30 -5.50 -0.11 15.57
C ILE A 30 -6.00 -0.46 16.98
N LEU A 31 -7.31 -0.55 17.17
CA LEU A 31 -7.89 -0.92 18.48
C LEU A 31 -7.47 -2.34 18.90
N TYR A 32 -7.37 -3.23 17.93
CA TYR A 32 -6.91 -4.59 18.16
C TYR A 32 -5.43 -4.65 18.50
N VAL A 33 -4.61 -3.85 17.83
CA VAL A 33 -3.18 -3.70 18.12
C VAL A 33 -2.96 -3.12 19.51
N GLU A 34 -3.72 -2.09 19.92
CA GLU A 34 -3.65 -1.50 21.26
C GLU A 34 -3.93 -2.53 22.37
N GLN A 35 -4.97 -3.35 22.19
CA GLN A 35 -5.26 -4.43 23.09
C GLN A 35 -4.16 -5.49 23.11
N LEU A 36 -3.65 -5.87 21.92
CA LEU A 36 -2.57 -6.86 21.79
C LEU A 36 -1.29 -6.40 22.52
N ILE A 37 -0.87 -5.15 22.36
CA ILE A 37 0.28 -4.58 23.07
C ILE A 37 0.13 -4.75 24.59
N THR A 38 -1.07 -4.46 25.10
CA THR A 38 -1.35 -4.57 26.54
C THR A 38 -1.27 -6.01 27.04
N GLU A 39 -1.89 -6.94 26.31
CA GLU A 39 -1.95 -8.34 26.75
C GLU A 39 -0.63 -9.09 26.56
N ILE A 40 0.05 -8.88 25.42
CA ILE A 40 1.30 -9.58 25.13
C ILE A 40 2.43 -9.16 26.10
N SER A 41 2.44 -7.90 26.52
CA SER A 41 3.43 -7.41 27.48
C SER A 41 3.33 -8.05 28.87
N LYS A 42 2.16 -8.63 29.21
CA LYS A 42 1.97 -9.39 30.48
C LYS A 42 2.60 -10.78 30.40
N VAL A 43 2.56 -11.42 29.23
CA VAL A 43 3.01 -12.81 29.05
C VAL A 43 4.43 -12.92 28.47
N LEU A 44 4.90 -11.89 27.77
CA LEU A 44 6.28 -11.78 27.23
C LEU A 44 6.88 -10.40 27.57
N PRO A 45 7.20 -10.11 28.85
CA PRO A 45 7.59 -8.77 29.31
C PRO A 45 8.94 -8.28 28.76
N GLY A 46 9.78 -9.16 28.23
CA GLY A 46 11.09 -8.80 27.64
C GLY A 46 11.10 -8.62 26.13
N MET A 47 9.96 -8.89 25.48
CA MET A 47 9.86 -8.81 24.03
C MET A 47 9.83 -7.35 23.54
N GLN A 48 10.61 -7.05 22.52
CA GLN A 48 10.56 -5.74 21.87
C GLN A 48 9.32 -5.62 20.98
N ILE A 49 8.61 -4.50 21.10
CA ILE A 49 7.41 -4.21 20.27
C ILE A 49 7.68 -3.00 19.39
N TRP A 50 7.61 -3.21 18.09
CA TRP A 50 7.76 -2.17 17.08
C TRP A 50 6.47 -1.99 16.30
N LEU A 51 6.09 -0.74 16.08
CA LEU A 51 4.90 -0.38 15.31
C LEU A 51 5.29 0.29 13.99
N GLY A 52 4.45 0.15 12.99
CA GLY A 52 4.56 0.84 11.71
C GLY A 52 3.20 1.05 11.09
N GLY A 53 3.15 1.78 9.99
CA GLY A 53 1.91 2.05 9.27
C GLY A 53 1.30 3.42 9.58
N PRO A 54 0.23 3.78 8.84
CA PRO A 54 -0.28 5.15 8.81
C PRO A 54 -0.84 5.65 10.14
N GLU A 55 -1.42 4.77 10.97
CA GLU A 55 -2.05 5.19 12.23
C GLU A 55 -1.05 5.63 13.30
N VAL A 56 0.22 5.31 13.16
CA VAL A 56 1.26 5.61 14.15
C VAL A 56 2.38 6.49 13.61
N SER A 57 2.51 6.65 12.29
CA SER A 57 3.61 7.37 11.66
C SER A 57 3.61 8.87 11.93
N TYR A 58 2.45 9.50 12.00
CA TYR A 58 2.33 10.97 12.13
C TYR A 58 2.37 11.48 13.57
N ASN A 59 2.15 10.60 14.54
CA ASN A 59 2.08 10.94 15.97
C ASN A 59 2.90 9.99 16.85
N ALA A 60 3.98 9.42 16.29
CA ALA A 60 4.77 8.35 16.87
C ALA A 60 5.22 8.62 18.33
N VAL A 61 5.66 9.85 18.62
CA VAL A 61 6.06 10.23 19.99
C VAL A 61 4.88 10.15 20.97
N SER A 62 3.68 10.55 20.54
CA SER A 62 2.45 10.47 21.36
C SER A 62 2.03 9.01 21.57
N VAL A 63 2.14 8.18 20.55
CA VAL A 63 1.89 6.73 20.63
C VAL A 63 2.84 6.08 21.63
N MET A 64 4.12 6.36 21.56
CA MET A 64 5.10 5.81 22.50
C MET A 64 4.92 6.29 23.94
N LYS A 65 4.40 7.54 24.13
CA LYS A 65 4.03 8.03 25.48
C LYS A 65 2.80 7.30 26.02
N LYS A 66 1.80 7.04 25.16
CA LYS A 66 0.58 6.30 25.52
C LYS A 66 0.87 4.84 25.86
N TYR A 67 1.80 4.21 25.15
CA TYR A 67 2.17 2.80 25.33
C TYR A 67 3.66 2.65 25.72
N PRO A 68 3.97 2.66 27.03
CA PRO A 68 5.35 2.51 27.51
C PRO A 68 6.02 1.20 27.09
N GLN A 69 5.23 0.17 26.76
CA GLN A 69 5.69 -1.15 26.32
C GLN A 69 6.26 -1.13 24.89
N VAL A 70 5.91 -0.10 24.09
CA VAL A 70 6.40 0.02 22.70
C VAL A 70 7.85 0.47 22.73
N THR A 71 8.70 -0.32 22.08
CA THR A 71 10.15 -0.09 21.92
C THR A 71 10.41 0.99 20.86
N GLY A 72 9.68 0.95 19.75
CA GLY A 72 9.85 1.94 18.69
C GLY A 72 8.71 1.96 17.65
N VAL A 73 8.73 3.00 16.83
CA VAL A 73 7.79 3.25 15.74
C VAL A 73 8.57 3.55 14.46
N MET A 74 8.24 2.85 13.39
CA MET A 74 8.70 3.15 12.03
C MET A 74 7.74 4.14 11.40
N CYS A 75 8.26 5.29 10.97
CA CYS A 75 7.51 6.41 10.42
C CYS A 75 7.70 6.49 8.89
N GLY A 76 6.62 6.64 8.15
CA GLY A 76 6.65 6.73 6.69
C GLY A 76 6.75 5.38 6.00
N GLU A 77 7.50 5.33 4.89
CA GLU A 77 7.71 4.11 4.11
C GLU A 77 8.60 3.13 4.87
N GLY A 78 8.15 1.88 4.95
CA GLY A 78 8.76 0.88 5.83
C GLY A 78 9.92 0.09 5.22
N GLU A 79 10.01 0.00 3.90
CA GLU A 79 10.88 -0.96 3.21
C GLU A 79 12.36 -0.80 3.59
N GLU A 80 12.94 0.37 3.36
CA GLU A 80 14.34 0.65 3.71
C GLU A 80 14.53 0.77 5.23
N THR A 81 13.54 1.34 5.95
CA THR A 81 13.61 1.49 7.41
C THR A 81 13.63 0.15 8.10
N PHE A 82 12.79 -0.78 7.65
CA PHE A 82 12.74 -2.13 8.20
C PHE A 82 14.01 -2.93 7.90
N LEU A 83 14.54 -2.80 6.68
CA LEU A 83 15.83 -3.42 6.31
C LEU A 83 16.95 -2.96 7.25
N GLU A 84 17.10 -1.64 7.43
CA GLU A 84 18.13 -1.10 8.33
C GLU A 84 17.95 -1.51 9.81
N LEU A 85 16.69 -1.67 10.26
CA LEU A 85 16.40 -2.23 11.58
C LEU A 85 16.78 -3.72 11.67
N MET A 86 16.52 -4.50 10.63
CA MET A 86 16.94 -5.91 10.58
C MET A 86 18.47 -6.04 10.64
N GLU A 87 19.21 -5.21 9.90
CA GLU A 87 20.67 -5.13 9.97
C GLU A 87 21.15 -4.78 11.40
N TYR A 88 20.49 -3.81 12.05
CA TYR A 88 20.80 -3.44 13.43
C TYR A 88 20.53 -4.58 14.42
N TRP A 89 19.39 -5.23 14.32
CA TRP A 89 19.04 -6.35 15.20
C TRP A 89 19.93 -7.59 15.00
N ASN A 90 20.42 -7.79 13.77
CA ASN A 90 21.40 -8.85 13.45
C ASN A 90 22.85 -8.46 13.77
N GLN A 91 23.08 -7.28 14.38
CA GLN A 91 24.41 -6.75 14.71
C GLN A 91 25.31 -6.47 13.48
N GLU A 92 24.71 -6.30 12.32
CA GLU A 92 25.39 -5.89 11.09
C GLU A 92 25.53 -4.36 11.00
N ARG A 93 24.78 -3.63 11.83
CA ARG A 93 24.79 -2.17 11.98
C ARG A 93 25.00 -1.81 13.46
N GLU A 94 25.95 -0.93 13.75
CA GLU A 94 26.33 -0.60 15.14
C GLU A 94 25.35 0.38 15.83
N ASN A 95 24.82 1.37 15.07
CA ASN A 95 24.13 2.52 15.64
C ASN A 95 22.69 2.65 15.16
N GLN A 96 21.73 2.54 16.07
CA GLN A 96 20.31 2.76 15.82
C GLN A 96 19.97 4.24 15.51
N ASP A 97 20.72 5.18 16.06
CA ASP A 97 20.53 6.62 15.86
C ASP A 97 20.81 7.10 14.43
N THR A 98 21.47 6.27 13.62
CA THR A 98 21.68 6.53 12.18
C THR A 98 20.52 6.09 11.29
N ILE A 99 19.58 5.29 11.79
CA ILE A 99 18.43 4.76 11.04
C ILE A 99 17.38 5.86 10.87
N LYS A 100 17.11 6.30 9.65
CA LYS A 100 16.12 7.33 9.38
C LYS A 100 14.69 6.79 9.50
N GLY A 101 13.75 7.67 9.84
CA GLY A 101 12.33 7.33 9.87
C GLY A 101 11.92 6.48 11.06
N ILE A 102 12.63 6.55 12.19
CA ILE A 102 12.22 5.89 13.43
C ILE A 102 12.07 6.84 14.60
N VAL A 103 11.16 6.48 15.51
CA VAL A 103 11.10 6.98 16.89
C VAL A 103 11.29 5.77 17.79
N TYR A 104 12.20 5.82 18.74
CA TYR A 104 12.53 4.68 19.60
C TYR A 104 12.77 5.12 21.05
N ARG A 105 12.75 4.17 21.96
CA ARG A 105 12.99 4.38 23.37
C ARG A 105 14.44 4.05 23.75
N GLU A 106 15.11 5.02 24.31
CA GLU A 106 16.46 4.86 24.86
C GLU A 106 16.50 5.43 26.27
N ASN A 107 16.93 4.61 27.23
CA ASN A 107 17.01 4.99 28.65
C ASN A 107 15.74 5.66 29.20
N GLY A 108 14.57 5.12 28.80
CA GLY A 108 13.24 5.63 29.24
C GLY A 108 12.75 6.87 28.49
N THR A 109 13.55 7.49 27.63
CA THR A 109 13.19 8.65 26.80
C THR A 109 12.91 8.27 25.36
N CYS A 110 11.98 9.00 24.72
CA CYS A 110 11.73 8.84 23.29
C CYS A 110 12.73 9.68 22.49
N ARG A 111 13.47 9.02 21.62
CA ARG A 111 14.33 9.67 20.62
C ARG A 111 13.67 9.60 19.25
N GLN A 112 13.84 10.64 18.46
CA GLN A 112 13.33 10.71 17.10
C GLN A 112 14.48 10.98 16.14
N ASN A 113 14.69 10.08 15.21
CA ASN A 113 15.67 10.26 14.15
C ASN A 113 15.10 11.12 13.00
N PRO A 114 15.95 11.68 12.12
CA PRO A 114 15.49 12.42 10.95
C PRO A 114 14.51 11.60 10.08
N PRO A 115 13.52 12.25 9.45
CA PRO A 115 12.60 11.56 8.56
C PRO A 115 13.37 10.93 7.39
N ARG A 116 12.87 9.79 6.91
CA ARG A 116 13.41 9.16 5.70
C ARG A 116 12.88 9.87 4.47
N PRO A 117 13.73 10.19 3.48
CA PRO A 117 13.27 10.60 2.17
C PRO A 117 12.45 9.50 1.50
N VAL A 118 11.53 9.90 0.62
CA VAL A 118 10.75 8.95 -0.18
C VAL A 118 11.67 8.10 -1.06
N MET A 119 11.39 6.80 -1.13
CA MET A 119 12.23 5.87 -1.86
C MET A 119 11.94 5.84 -3.37
N ASP A 120 12.90 5.37 -4.15
CA ASP A 120 12.72 4.99 -5.55
C ASP A 120 12.00 3.61 -5.60
N LEU A 121 10.76 3.58 -6.14
CA LEU A 121 9.97 2.35 -6.24
C LEU A 121 10.63 1.26 -7.09
N SER A 122 11.58 1.62 -7.97
CA SER A 122 12.29 0.64 -8.78
C SER A 122 13.26 -0.22 -7.97
N LYS A 123 13.54 0.16 -6.71
CA LYS A 123 14.36 -0.61 -5.77
C LYS A 123 13.56 -1.64 -4.97
N VAL A 124 12.22 -1.55 -4.96
CA VAL A 124 11.39 -2.54 -4.27
C VAL A 124 11.54 -3.90 -4.96
N PRO A 125 11.93 -4.97 -4.24
CA PRO A 125 12.08 -6.28 -4.85
C PRO A 125 10.73 -6.83 -5.32
N PHE A 126 10.76 -7.68 -6.35
CA PHE A 126 9.60 -8.46 -6.75
C PHE A 126 9.43 -9.63 -5.78
N VAL A 127 8.26 -9.72 -5.14
CA VAL A 127 8.01 -10.65 -4.02
C VAL A 127 7.19 -11.89 -4.41
N TYR A 128 6.87 -12.05 -5.70
CA TYR A 128 5.97 -13.10 -6.22
C TYR A 128 6.72 -14.19 -7.00
N ASP A 129 8.04 -14.31 -6.84
CA ASP A 129 8.88 -15.31 -7.50
C ASP A 129 8.46 -16.76 -7.19
N HIS A 130 7.81 -17.00 -6.04
CA HIS A 130 7.15 -18.24 -5.66
C HIS A 130 5.63 -18.10 -5.71
N ILE A 131 5.07 -17.99 -6.93
CA ILE A 131 3.64 -17.68 -7.13
C ILE A 131 2.70 -18.76 -6.56
N GLU A 132 3.15 -19.99 -6.41
CA GLU A 132 2.44 -21.12 -5.81
C GLU A 132 2.02 -20.85 -4.35
N ASP A 133 2.75 -20.01 -3.62
CA ASP A 133 2.41 -19.62 -2.24
C ASP A 133 1.19 -18.70 -2.17
N PHE A 134 0.79 -18.17 -3.33
CA PHE A 134 -0.32 -17.22 -3.47
C PHE A 134 -1.56 -17.82 -4.12
N GLN A 135 -1.65 -19.15 -4.24
CA GLN A 135 -2.83 -19.81 -4.79
C GLN A 135 -4.10 -19.41 -4.02
N ASN A 136 -5.15 -19.08 -4.76
CA ASN A 136 -6.43 -18.58 -4.23
C ASN A 136 -6.35 -17.25 -3.45
N LYS A 137 -5.30 -16.47 -3.67
CA LYS A 137 -5.15 -15.12 -3.13
C LYS A 137 -5.19 -14.09 -4.26
N ILE A 138 -5.71 -12.92 -3.96
CA ILE A 138 -5.58 -11.76 -4.86
C ILE A 138 -4.14 -11.28 -4.79
N ILE A 139 -3.50 -11.12 -5.94
CA ILE A 139 -2.17 -10.51 -6.05
C ILE A 139 -2.34 -9.00 -6.05
N TYR A 140 -1.62 -8.33 -5.15
CA TYR A 140 -1.55 -6.86 -5.12
C TYR A 140 -0.26 -6.39 -5.76
N TYR A 141 -0.36 -5.45 -6.69
CA TYR A 141 0.78 -4.93 -7.42
C TYR A 141 0.79 -3.40 -7.40
N GLU A 142 1.97 -2.79 -7.26
CA GLU A 142 2.15 -1.34 -7.21
C GLU A 142 3.09 -0.88 -8.34
N SER A 143 2.58 -0.09 -9.27
CA SER A 143 3.37 0.53 -10.34
C SER A 143 3.67 2.00 -10.08
N SER A 144 2.87 2.63 -9.20
CA SER A 144 3.08 4.01 -8.77
C SER A 144 2.63 4.22 -7.32
N ARG A 145 3.24 5.16 -6.63
CA ARG A 145 2.90 5.54 -5.25
C ARG A 145 2.72 7.04 -5.13
N GLY A 146 1.80 7.45 -4.24
CA GLY A 146 1.38 8.83 -4.08
C GLY A 146 0.12 9.15 -4.89
N CYS A 147 -0.46 10.34 -4.65
CA CYS A 147 -1.66 10.80 -5.34
C CYS A 147 -1.58 12.32 -5.55
N PRO A 148 -1.88 12.84 -6.75
CA PRO A 148 -1.82 14.29 -6.99
C PRO A 148 -3.00 15.06 -6.37
N PHE A 149 -4.05 14.35 -5.94
CA PHE A 149 -5.26 14.94 -5.39
C PHE A 149 -5.14 15.24 -3.88
N SER A 150 -6.07 16.06 -3.36
CA SER A 150 -6.06 16.56 -1.98
C SER A 150 -7.38 16.27 -1.25
N CYS A 151 -8.01 15.13 -1.55
CA CYS A 151 -9.26 14.74 -0.91
C CYS A 151 -9.10 14.68 0.62
N SER A 152 -9.96 15.39 1.36
CA SER A 152 -9.82 15.59 2.81
C SER A 152 -9.98 14.32 3.64
N TYR A 153 -10.65 13.31 3.12
CA TYR A 153 -10.89 12.01 3.75
C TYR A 153 -9.81 10.96 3.43
N CYS A 154 -8.90 11.26 2.49
CA CYS A 154 -7.97 10.26 1.96
C CYS A 154 -6.57 10.45 2.52
N LEU A 155 -6.03 9.40 3.12
CA LEU A 155 -4.66 9.39 3.64
C LEU A 155 -3.61 9.68 2.55
N SER A 156 -3.84 9.21 1.32
CA SER A 156 -2.94 9.45 0.19
C SER A 156 -2.82 10.92 -0.22
N SER A 157 -3.68 11.81 0.32
CA SER A 157 -3.58 13.26 0.14
C SER A 157 -2.42 13.90 0.92
N ILE A 158 -1.84 13.18 1.87
CA ILE A 158 -0.72 13.64 2.71
C ILE A 158 0.59 13.50 1.94
N ASP A 159 0.82 12.33 1.32
CA ASP A 159 1.98 12.11 0.44
C ASP A 159 1.63 12.46 -1.00
N LYS A 160 2.02 13.68 -1.40
CA LYS A 160 1.83 14.19 -2.77
C LYS A 160 2.98 13.87 -3.71
N CYS A 161 3.97 13.13 -3.25
CA CYS A 161 5.13 12.77 -4.04
C CYS A 161 4.81 11.59 -4.95
N LEU A 162 4.18 11.89 -6.09
CA LEU A 162 3.85 10.89 -7.09
C LEU A 162 5.12 10.34 -7.74
N ARG A 163 5.32 9.02 -7.64
CA ARG A 163 6.48 8.30 -8.14
C ARG A 163 6.02 7.09 -8.94
N PHE A 164 6.80 6.76 -9.96
CA PHE A 164 6.52 5.62 -10.84
C PHE A 164 7.69 4.64 -10.80
N ARG A 165 7.36 3.36 -10.76
CA ARG A 165 8.30 2.27 -10.95
C ARG A 165 8.80 2.28 -12.41
N ASN A 166 10.03 1.88 -12.64
CA ASN A 166 10.59 1.79 -14.00
C ASN A 166 9.71 0.90 -14.88
N LEU A 167 9.29 1.41 -16.05
CA LEU A 167 8.34 0.70 -16.93
C LEU A 167 8.85 -0.65 -17.43
N GLU A 168 10.15 -0.82 -17.64
CA GLU A 168 10.71 -2.09 -18.10
C GLU A 168 10.65 -3.15 -16.99
N LEU A 169 10.83 -2.75 -15.71
CA LEU A 169 10.58 -3.63 -14.57
C LEU A 169 9.10 -3.99 -14.48
N VAL A 170 8.21 -3.00 -14.60
CA VAL A 170 6.75 -3.23 -14.57
C VAL A 170 6.36 -4.23 -15.65
N LYS A 171 6.78 -4.04 -16.89
CA LYS A 171 6.48 -4.98 -18.00
C LYS A 171 6.99 -6.40 -17.71
N LYS A 172 8.22 -6.52 -17.20
CA LYS A 172 8.79 -7.82 -16.83
C LYS A 172 7.97 -8.54 -15.76
N GLU A 173 7.54 -7.79 -14.74
CA GLU A 173 6.75 -8.31 -13.63
C GLU A 173 5.32 -8.67 -14.06
N LEU A 174 4.70 -7.87 -14.93
CA LEU A 174 3.40 -8.18 -15.54
C LEU A 174 3.48 -9.41 -16.44
N GLN A 175 4.57 -9.56 -17.21
CA GLN A 175 4.80 -10.77 -18.03
C GLN A 175 4.86 -12.02 -17.15
N PHE A 176 5.52 -11.94 -15.98
CA PHE A 176 5.56 -13.03 -15.04
C PHE A 176 4.14 -13.46 -14.62
N PHE A 177 3.25 -12.54 -14.29
CA PHE A 177 1.87 -12.86 -13.92
C PHE A 177 1.08 -13.47 -15.09
N ILE A 178 1.28 -12.96 -16.31
CA ILE A 178 0.64 -13.49 -17.52
C ILE A 178 1.14 -14.92 -17.82
N ASP A 179 2.45 -15.17 -17.71
CA ASP A 179 3.07 -16.46 -17.98
C ASP A 179 2.64 -17.54 -16.98
N HIS A 180 2.37 -17.16 -15.73
CA HIS A 180 1.87 -18.06 -14.68
C HIS A 180 0.35 -18.11 -14.61
N GLU A 181 -0.36 -17.53 -15.58
CA GLU A 181 -1.83 -17.53 -15.67
C GLU A 181 -2.49 -17.08 -14.35
N VAL A 182 -1.90 -16.08 -13.65
CA VAL A 182 -2.45 -15.55 -12.40
C VAL A 182 -3.88 -15.06 -12.65
N PRO A 183 -4.89 -15.56 -11.89
CA PRO A 183 -6.27 -15.24 -12.20
C PRO A 183 -6.59 -13.75 -12.10
N GLN A 184 -6.05 -13.07 -11.07
CA GLN A 184 -6.31 -11.64 -10.84
C GLN A 184 -5.10 -10.94 -10.22
N VAL A 185 -4.72 -9.80 -10.80
CA VAL A 185 -3.74 -8.86 -10.27
C VAL A 185 -4.43 -7.52 -10.02
N LYS A 186 -4.50 -7.11 -8.76
CA LYS A 186 -5.07 -5.81 -8.37
C LYS A 186 -3.95 -4.78 -8.20
N PHE A 187 -3.98 -3.74 -9.03
CA PHE A 187 -3.13 -2.58 -8.83
C PHE A 187 -3.60 -1.78 -7.61
N VAL A 188 -2.65 -1.40 -6.75
CA VAL A 188 -2.92 -0.57 -5.56
C VAL A 188 -2.52 0.89 -5.76
N ASP A 189 -2.19 1.26 -6.98
CA ASP A 189 -1.98 2.65 -7.42
C ASP A 189 -3.22 3.49 -7.12
N ARG A 190 -3.08 4.60 -6.40
CA ARG A 190 -4.23 5.37 -5.88
C ARG A 190 -5.03 6.11 -6.94
N THR A 191 -4.44 6.38 -8.09
CA THR A 191 -5.08 6.91 -9.29
C THR A 191 -4.20 6.50 -10.46
N PHE A 192 -4.40 5.29 -10.95
CA PHE A 192 -3.53 4.66 -11.95
C PHE A 192 -3.33 5.53 -13.20
N ASN A 193 -4.39 6.15 -13.69
CA ASN A 193 -4.37 6.96 -14.92
C ASN A 193 -4.04 8.45 -14.69
N CYS A 194 -3.42 8.80 -13.56
CA CYS A 194 -3.00 10.19 -13.31
C CYS A 194 -1.83 10.66 -14.20
N LYS A 195 -1.14 9.75 -14.88
CA LYS A 195 -0.12 10.01 -15.89
C LYS A 195 -0.40 9.18 -17.14
N HIS A 196 -0.99 9.82 -18.15
CA HIS A 196 -1.41 9.19 -19.40
C HIS A 196 -0.35 8.31 -20.07
N SER A 197 0.90 8.77 -20.18
CA SER A 197 1.97 7.98 -20.79
C SER A 197 2.30 6.68 -20.03
N HIS A 198 2.05 6.65 -18.71
CA HIS A 198 2.24 5.48 -17.87
C HIS A 198 1.11 4.47 -18.05
N SER A 199 -0.14 4.92 -17.96
CA SER A 199 -1.33 4.08 -18.16
C SER A 199 -1.35 3.46 -19.55
N MET A 200 -1.13 4.28 -20.59
CA MET A 200 -1.07 3.81 -21.99
C MET A 200 0.02 2.76 -22.20
N ALA A 201 1.22 2.97 -21.65
CA ALA A 201 2.32 2.00 -21.81
C ALA A 201 2.00 0.65 -21.17
N ILE A 202 1.37 0.64 -19.99
CA ILE A 202 0.98 -0.58 -19.29
C ILE A 202 -0.20 -1.25 -20.01
N TRP A 203 -1.26 -0.54 -20.32
CA TRP A 203 -2.44 -1.10 -20.97
C TRP A 203 -2.14 -1.63 -22.37
N THR A 204 -1.29 -0.92 -23.16
CA THR A 204 -0.82 -1.42 -24.44
C THR A 204 -0.06 -2.74 -24.29
N TYR A 205 0.86 -2.79 -23.31
CA TYR A 205 1.62 -4.01 -23.04
C TYR A 205 0.72 -5.19 -22.67
N LEU A 206 -0.26 -4.98 -21.77
CA LEU A 206 -1.21 -6.01 -21.37
C LEU A 206 -2.05 -6.53 -22.54
N LYS A 207 -2.51 -5.62 -23.42
CA LYS A 207 -3.25 -6.00 -24.63
C LYS A 207 -2.42 -6.87 -25.58
N GLU A 208 -1.17 -6.48 -25.80
CA GLU A 208 -0.27 -7.17 -26.75
C GLU A 208 0.19 -8.55 -26.24
N HIS A 209 0.24 -8.75 -24.92
CA HIS A 209 0.75 -9.98 -24.30
C HIS A 209 -0.33 -10.83 -23.63
N ASP A 210 -1.61 -10.46 -23.74
CA ASP A 210 -2.72 -11.20 -23.14
C ASP A 210 -2.77 -12.66 -23.62
N ARG A 211 -2.92 -13.58 -22.68
CA ARG A 211 -3.12 -15.01 -22.92
C ARG A 211 -4.52 -15.51 -22.56
N GLY A 212 -5.47 -14.60 -22.36
CA GLY A 212 -6.87 -14.94 -22.14
C GLY A 212 -7.23 -15.41 -20.73
N LYS A 213 -6.33 -15.30 -19.75
CA LYS A 213 -6.53 -15.83 -18.39
C LYS A 213 -6.55 -14.75 -17.32
N THR A 214 -5.50 -13.92 -17.27
CA THR A 214 -5.30 -12.94 -16.21
C THR A 214 -6.25 -11.75 -16.36
N ASN A 215 -6.83 -11.31 -15.24
CA ASN A 215 -7.55 -10.05 -15.08
C ASN A 215 -6.68 -9.06 -14.33
N PHE A 216 -6.59 -7.82 -14.80
CA PHE A 216 -5.89 -6.73 -14.16
C PHE A 216 -6.89 -5.67 -13.70
N HIS A 217 -6.90 -5.39 -12.40
CA HIS A 217 -7.83 -4.46 -11.77
C HIS A 217 -7.13 -3.14 -11.43
N PHE A 218 -7.72 -2.00 -11.86
CA PHE A 218 -7.16 -0.66 -11.71
C PHE A 218 -8.13 0.29 -11.01
N GLU A 219 -7.63 1.07 -10.05
CA GLU A 219 -8.34 2.23 -9.49
C GLU A 219 -8.06 3.46 -10.36
N VAL A 220 -9.09 4.00 -11.00
CA VAL A 220 -8.96 5.11 -11.96
C VAL A 220 -9.86 6.30 -11.62
N ALA A 221 -9.43 7.49 -12.01
CA ALA A 221 -10.29 8.66 -12.09
C ALA A 221 -10.91 8.72 -13.50
N ALA A 222 -12.23 8.51 -13.60
CA ALA A 222 -12.88 8.39 -14.90
C ALA A 222 -12.78 9.67 -15.74
N ASP A 223 -12.85 10.84 -15.11
CA ASP A 223 -12.74 12.15 -15.77
C ASP A 223 -11.31 12.50 -16.25
N LEU A 224 -10.32 11.66 -15.97
CA LEU A 224 -8.98 11.74 -16.56
C LEU A 224 -8.81 10.83 -17.79
N LEU A 225 -9.73 9.91 -18.04
CA LEU A 225 -9.66 9.04 -19.22
C LEU A 225 -9.93 9.85 -20.49
N ASN A 226 -9.00 9.80 -21.42
CA ASN A 226 -9.14 10.43 -22.73
C ASN A 226 -9.61 9.43 -23.80
N GLU A 227 -9.87 9.94 -25.03
CA GLU A 227 -10.38 9.11 -26.13
C GLU A 227 -9.39 7.98 -26.51
N GLU A 228 -8.09 8.23 -26.49
CA GLU A 228 -7.08 7.25 -26.85
C GLU A 228 -7.05 6.07 -25.86
N GLU A 229 -7.14 6.38 -24.55
CA GLU A 229 -7.27 5.36 -23.50
C GLU A 229 -8.57 4.56 -23.64
N LEU A 230 -9.68 5.22 -23.91
CA LEU A 230 -10.98 4.57 -24.08
C LEU A 230 -11.01 3.67 -25.32
N GLU A 231 -10.39 4.07 -26.43
CA GLU A 231 -10.28 3.25 -27.63
C GLU A 231 -9.38 2.03 -27.41
N LEU A 232 -8.27 2.23 -26.71
CA LEU A 232 -7.38 1.13 -26.33
C LEU A 232 -8.11 0.11 -25.46
N ILE A 233 -8.80 0.57 -24.40
CA ILE A 233 -9.59 -0.29 -23.50
C ILE A 233 -10.67 -1.05 -24.26
N ALA A 234 -11.44 -0.36 -25.13
CA ALA A 234 -12.49 -0.97 -25.95
C ALA A 234 -11.97 -2.02 -26.94
N SER A 235 -10.70 -2.00 -27.28
CA SER A 235 -10.06 -2.95 -28.18
C SER A 235 -9.47 -4.18 -27.48
N MET A 236 -9.56 -4.23 -26.15
CA MET A 236 -9.07 -5.35 -25.34
C MET A 236 -10.09 -6.48 -25.29
N ARG A 237 -9.62 -7.68 -24.96
CA ARG A 237 -10.49 -8.81 -24.63
C ARG A 237 -11.39 -8.47 -23.43
N PRO A 238 -12.69 -8.79 -23.44
CA PRO A 238 -13.53 -8.69 -22.26
C PRO A 238 -12.91 -9.45 -21.07
N GLY A 239 -12.83 -8.79 -19.91
CA GLY A 239 -12.23 -9.34 -18.70
C GLY A 239 -10.70 -9.30 -18.63
N LEU A 240 -9.99 -8.70 -19.60
CA LEU A 240 -8.56 -8.44 -19.46
C LEU A 240 -8.31 -7.38 -18.37
N ILE A 241 -9.09 -6.29 -18.39
CA ILE A 241 -9.01 -5.26 -17.37
C ILE A 241 -10.34 -5.06 -16.66
N GLN A 242 -10.27 -4.60 -15.44
CA GLN A 242 -11.41 -4.17 -14.63
C GLN A 242 -11.09 -2.78 -14.05
N LEU A 243 -12.02 -1.85 -14.17
CA LEU A 243 -11.87 -0.49 -13.67
C LEU A 243 -12.70 -0.29 -12.40
N GLU A 244 -12.06 0.20 -11.35
CA GLU A 244 -12.71 0.68 -10.13
C GLU A 244 -12.75 2.20 -10.16
N ILE A 245 -13.97 2.77 -10.15
CA ILE A 245 -14.21 4.21 -10.27
C ILE A 245 -14.87 4.72 -9.01
N GLY A 246 -14.15 5.52 -8.22
CA GLY A 246 -14.69 6.14 -7.02
C GLY A 246 -15.43 7.43 -7.34
N ILE A 247 -16.73 7.52 -7.05
CA ILE A 247 -17.55 8.73 -7.23
C ILE A 247 -17.71 9.51 -5.92
N GLN A 248 -17.84 8.82 -4.80
CA GLN A 248 -18.06 9.26 -3.42
C GLN A 248 -19.39 9.98 -3.20
N SER A 249 -19.68 11.03 -3.95
CA SER A 249 -20.95 11.76 -3.87
C SER A 249 -21.32 12.39 -5.21
N THR A 250 -22.61 12.59 -5.43
CA THR A 250 -23.16 13.37 -6.56
C THR A 250 -23.59 14.78 -6.15
N ASN A 251 -23.53 15.10 -4.83
CA ASN A 251 -23.85 16.41 -4.30
C ASN A 251 -22.66 17.37 -4.49
N PRO A 252 -22.79 18.49 -5.21
CA PRO A 252 -21.70 19.44 -5.47
C PRO A 252 -21.10 20.07 -4.20
N GLU A 253 -21.93 20.34 -3.19
CA GLU A 253 -21.48 20.91 -1.90
C GLU A 253 -20.57 19.92 -1.18
N THR A 254 -21.00 18.65 -1.08
CA THR A 254 -20.20 17.58 -0.51
C THR A 254 -18.88 17.41 -1.25
N ILE A 255 -18.88 17.37 -2.58
CA ILE A 255 -17.66 17.25 -3.41
C ILE A 255 -16.69 18.39 -3.14
N THR A 256 -17.20 19.61 -3.00
CA THR A 256 -16.39 20.80 -2.67
C THR A 256 -15.80 20.68 -1.26
N GLU A 257 -16.62 20.31 -0.28
CA GLU A 257 -16.20 20.20 1.13
C GLU A 257 -15.12 19.14 1.34
N ILE A 258 -15.26 17.97 0.68
CA ILE A 258 -14.25 16.91 0.71
C ILE A 258 -13.04 17.21 -0.19
N ARG A 259 -12.98 18.37 -0.82
CA ARG A 259 -11.87 18.81 -1.71
C ARG A 259 -11.58 17.84 -2.85
N ARG A 260 -12.59 17.13 -3.31
CA ARG A 260 -12.45 16.23 -4.45
C ARG A 260 -12.59 17.02 -5.75
N LYS A 261 -11.60 16.91 -6.62
CA LYS A 261 -11.69 17.41 -7.99
C LYS A 261 -12.28 16.32 -8.86
N MET A 262 -13.49 16.55 -9.38
CA MET A 262 -14.18 15.60 -10.25
C MET A 262 -15.19 16.34 -11.12
N ASN A 263 -15.18 16.06 -12.42
CA ASN A 263 -16.22 16.51 -13.34
C ASN A 263 -17.29 15.42 -13.46
N PHE A 264 -18.40 15.56 -12.73
CA PHE A 264 -19.42 14.52 -12.64
C PHE A 264 -20.12 14.23 -13.99
N GLU A 265 -20.35 15.22 -14.84
CA GLU A 265 -20.96 14.99 -16.16
C GLU A 265 -19.99 14.23 -17.09
N GLU A 266 -18.72 14.52 -17.00
CA GLU A 266 -17.69 13.76 -17.71
C GLU A 266 -17.60 12.32 -17.19
N VAL A 267 -17.62 12.10 -15.88
CA VAL A 267 -17.65 10.76 -15.28
C VAL A 267 -18.86 9.96 -15.82
N LYS A 268 -20.06 10.55 -15.85
CA LYS A 268 -21.24 9.89 -16.42
C LYS A 268 -21.04 9.48 -17.88
N ARG A 269 -20.50 10.42 -18.69
CA ARG A 269 -20.22 10.17 -20.10
C ARG A 269 -19.25 9.00 -20.28
N ILE A 270 -18.17 8.99 -19.52
CA ILE A 270 -17.14 7.96 -19.59
C ILE A 270 -17.68 6.61 -19.12
N VAL A 271 -18.35 6.55 -17.96
CA VAL A 271 -18.92 5.31 -17.42
C VAL A 271 -19.89 4.68 -18.42
N LYS A 272 -20.80 5.49 -18.98
CA LYS A 272 -21.74 5.01 -20.02
C LYS A 272 -20.98 4.43 -21.21
N ARG A 273 -19.96 5.11 -21.68
CA ARG A 273 -19.17 4.69 -22.83
C ARG A 273 -18.37 3.41 -22.59
N VAL A 274 -17.80 3.26 -21.38
CA VAL A 274 -17.12 2.02 -20.97
C VAL A 274 -18.12 0.85 -20.93
N GLN A 275 -19.32 1.06 -20.37
CA GLN A 275 -20.36 0.03 -20.31
C GLN A 275 -20.91 -0.38 -21.70
N GLU A 276 -20.97 0.54 -22.66
CA GLU A 276 -21.41 0.26 -24.03
C GLU A 276 -20.37 -0.54 -24.84
N LYS A 277 -19.13 -0.58 -24.38
CA LYS A 277 -18.02 -1.26 -25.05
C LYS A 277 -17.69 -2.65 -24.46
N GLY A 278 -18.27 -3.01 -23.33
CA GLY A 278 -18.11 -4.31 -22.64
C GLY A 278 -17.35 -4.14 -21.36
#